data_18f39c566dc5880cd4d7bf3ce5b8db45
#
_entry.id   18f39c566dc5880cd4d7bf3ce5b8db45
#
_cell.length_a   1.000
_cell.length_b   1.000
_cell.length_c   1.000
_cell.angle_alpha   90.00
_cell.angle_beta   90.00
_cell.angle_gamma   90.00
#
_symmetry.space_group_name_H-M   'P 1'
#
loop_
_entity.id
_entity.type
_entity.pdbx_description
1 polymer ?
#
loop_
_entity_poly.entity_id
_entity_poly.type
_entity_poly.pdbx_seq_one_letter_code
_entity_poly.pdbx_strand_id
1 'polypeptide(L)'
;NINTGFFSHPRSQQKVPRLHSVIENMSDDMIINIEIKFSNYFDLSTTFALRRFLKNNKTKHRILISSFNPLIVFFSRWLIPSTRTGFLFESENMKKWINFCHPDTVHPRIDFLDEDIIKWCKAKNLPINVWTVNSEINIEKCKDLGVHGIITDLEKI
;
A
#
# COMPACT_ATOMS: atom_id res chain seq x y z
N ASN A 1 -21.72 8.84 11.00
CA ASN A 1 -21.67 7.38 11.03
C ASN A 1 -21.54 6.89 9.60
N ILE A 2 -20.43 6.23 9.30
CA ILE A 2 -20.20 5.59 8.00
C ILE A 2 -20.58 4.12 8.14
N ASN A 3 -21.38 3.62 7.20
CA ASN A 3 -21.71 2.21 7.13
C ASN A 3 -20.50 1.45 6.56
N THR A 4 -19.83 0.66 7.38
CA THR A 4 -18.65 -0.11 7.01
C THR A 4 -18.93 -1.55 6.59
N GLY A 5 -20.23 -1.93 6.49
CA GLY A 5 -20.63 -3.28 6.09
C GLY A 5 -20.54 -3.50 4.57
N PHE A 6 -20.07 -4.67 4.15
CA PHE A 6 -20.18 -5.17 2.79
C PHE A 6 -21.56 -5.80 2.55
N PHE A 7 -21.96 -6.01 1.28
CA PHE A 7 -23.25 -6.62 0.92
C PHE A 7 -23.49 -8.00 1.56
N SER A 8 -22.44 -8.73 1.88
CA SER A 8 -22.48 -10.06 2.49
C SER A 8 -22.43 -10.07 4.02
N HIS A 9 -22.26 -8.91 4.67
CA HIS A 9 -22.11 -8.81 6.12
C HIS A 9 -23.19 -7.90 6.70
N PRO A 10 -23.64 -8.14 7.96
CA PRO A 10 -24.57 -7.26 8.63
C PRO A 10 -24.02 -5.83 8.67
N ARG A 11 -24.84 -4.86 8.31
CA ARG A 11 -24.48 -3.45 8.41
C ARG A 11 -24.18 -3.11 9.87
N SER A 12 -22.92 -2.81 10.18
CA SER A 12 -22.55 -2.36 11.51
C SER A 12 -22.53 -0.83 11.56
N GLN A 13 -23.09 -0.26 12.62
CA GLN A 13 -23.02 1.18 12.87
C GLN A 13 -21.70 1.59 13.55
N GLN A 14 -20.63 0.86 13.32
CA GLN A 14 -19.33 1.17 13.89
C GLN A 14 -18.79 2.48 13.34
N LYS A 15 -18.14 3.25 14.19
CA LYS A 15 -17.41 4.45 13.77
C LYS A 15 -16.10 4.03 13.12
N VAL A 16 -15.74 4.68 12.03
CA VAL A 16 -14.38 4.52 11.46
C VAL A 16 -13.37 4.92 12.54
N PRO A 17 -12.42 4.04 12.89
CA PRO A 17 -11.43 4.33 13.90
C PRO A 17 -10.48 5.45 13.43
N ARG A 18 -9.97 6.22 14.37
CA ARG A 18 -8.90 7.20 14.08
C ARG A 18 -7.58 6.47 13.83
N LEU A 19 -6.75 7.01 12.96
CA LEU A 19 -5.44 6.43 12.63
C LEU A 19 -4.57 6.18 13.88
N HIS A 20 -4.59 7.11 14.84
CA HIS A 20 -3.90 6.95 16.12
C HIS A 20 -4.31 5.67 16.84
N SER A 21 -5.62 5.46 17.00
CA SER A 21 -6.14 4.27 17.68
C SER A 21 -5.83 2.97 16.93
N VAL A 22 -5.77 3.01 15.60
CA VAL A 22 -5.36 1.84 14.81
C VAL A 22 -3.90 1.51 15.09
N ILE A 23 -3.00 2.50 15.02
CA ILE A 23 -1.57 2.31 15.25
C ILE A 23 -1.28 1.80 16.68
N GLU A 24 -1.97 2.33 17.70
CA GLU A 24 -1.78 1.91 19.10
C GLU A 24 -2.20 0.48 19.39
N ASN A 25 -3.15 -0.06 18.61
CA ASN A 25 -3.66 -1.42 18.80
C ASN A 25 -2.94 -2.46 17.92
N MET A 26 -1.98 -2.06 17.09
CA MET A 26 -1.18 -2.98 16.29
C MET A 26 -0.04 -3.61 17.10
N SER A 27 0.29 -4.88 16.80
CA SER A 27 1.44 -5.56 17.40
C SER A 27 2.75 -4.90 16.97
N ASP A 28 3.73 -4.86 17.86
CA ASP A 28 4.98 -4.12 17.70
C ASP A 28 5.84 -4.53 16.50
N ASP A 29 5.72 -5.77 16.09
CA ASP A 29 6.44 -6.38 14.97
C ASP A 29 5.82 -6.08 13.59
N MET A 30 4.59 -5.53 13.57
CA MET A 30 3.88 -5.25 12.32
C MET A 30 4.45 -4.05 11.56
N ILE A 31 4.45 -4.18 10.24
CA ILE A 31 4.63 -3.07 9.31
C ILE A 31 3.25 -2.55 8.95
N ILE A 32 3.03 -1.26 9.12
CA ILE A 32 1.73 -0.64 8.83
C ILE A 32 1.78 -0.01 7.44
N ASN A 33 0.98 -0.55 6.51
CA ASN A 33 0.79 0.05 5.19
C ASN A 33 -0.39 1.03 5.22
N ILE A 34 -0.12 2.31 4.98
CA ILE A 34 -1.12 3.37 4.91
C ILE A 34 -1.33 3.73 3.45
N GLU A 35 -2.44 3.26 2.88
CA GLU A 35 -2.81 3.64 1.52
C GLU A 35 -3.48 5.02 1.51
N ILE A 36 -2.90 5.97 0.78
CA ILE A 36 -3.49 7.28 0.54
C ILE A 36 -4.32 7.22 -0.74
N LYS A 37 -5.64 7.28 -0.59
CA LYS A 37 -6.58 7.44 -1.70
C LYS A 37 -6.73 8.90 -2.09
N PHE A 38 -7.14 9.16 -3.32
CA PHE A 38 -7.28 10.51 -3.87
C PHE A 38 -8.54 10.61 -4.74
N SER A 39 -9.14 11.77 -4.77
CA SER A 39 -10.22 12.13 -5.71
C SER A 39 -9.72 13.06 -6.81
N ASN A 40 -8.65 13.81 -6.54
CA ASN A 40 -7.98 14.69 -7.49
C ASN A 40 -6.47 14.39 -7.47
N TYR A 41 -5.85 14.27 -8.64
CA TYR A 41 -4.42 13.94 -8.78
C TYR A 41 -3.50 14.97 -8.12
N PHE A 42 -3.90 16.23 -8.07
CA PHE A 42 -3.10 17.32 -7.49
C PHE A 42 -3.40 17.60 -6.02
N ASP A 43 -4.37 16.88 -5.43
CA ASP A 43 -4.68 17.03 -4.00
C ASP A 43 -3.69 16.24 -3.14
N LEU A 44 -2.82 16.95 -2.46
CA LEU A 44 -1.83 16.42 -1.52
C LEU A 44 -2.21 16.66 -0.05
N SER A 45 -3.42 17.13 0.22
CA SER A 45 -3.87 17.50 1.57
C SER A 45 -3.71 16.34 2.57
N THR A 46 -4.07 15.11 2.16
CA THR A 46 -3.92 13.91 2.98
C THR A 46 -2.44 13.60 3.26
N THR A 47 -1.54 13.80 2.29
CA THR A 47 -0.09 13.63 2.48
C THR A 47 0.45 14.61 3.54
N PHE A 48 0.05 15.87 3.47
CA PHE A 48 0.45 16.86 4.47
C PHE A 48 -0.17 16.59 5.85
N ALA A 49 -1.42 16.13 5.90
CA ALA A 49 -2.06 15.71 7.14
C ALA A 49 -1.33 14.53 7.79
N LEU A 50 -0.98 13.50 7.00
CA LEU A 50 -0.23 12.34 7.47
C LEU A 50 1.18 12.75 7.96
N ARG A 51 1.88 13.62 7.22
CA ARG A 51 3.16 14.18 7.66
C ARG A 51 3.05 14.85 9.03
N ARG A 52 2.04 15.71 9.20
CA ARG A 52 1.79 16.39 10.50
C ARG A 52 1.49 15.37 11.59
N PHE A 53 0.67 14.39 11.29
CA PHE A 53 0.33 13.32 12.23
C PHE A 53 1.56 12.56 12.70
N LEU A 54 2.39 12.05 11.77
CA LEU A 54 3.60 11.27 12.09
C LEU A 54 4.68 12.10 12.80
N LYS A 55 4.75 13.40 12.53
CA LYS A 55 5.65 14.31 13.26
C LYS A 55 5.24 14.50 14.72
N ASN A 56 3.93 14.55 14.99
CA ASN A 56 3.39 14.82 16.32
C ASN A 56 3.17 13.54 17.14
N ASN A 57 3.08 12.37 16.49
CA ASN A 57 2.82 11.09 17.14
C ASN A 57 3.97 10.14 16.81
N LYS A 58 4.91 10.02 17.72
CA LYS A 58 6.00 9.04 17.56
C LYS A 58 5.41 7.64 17.57
N THR A 59 5.71 6.86 16.54
CA THR A 59 5.37 5.43 16.48
C THR A 59 6.64 4.60 16.41
N LYS A 60 6.62 3.43 17.04
CA LYS A 60 7.68 2.41 16.93
C LYS A 60 7.54 1.54 15.69
N HIS A 61 6.37 1.57 15.06
CA HIS A 61 6.10 0.77 13.87
C HIS A 61 6.82 1.31 12.63
N ARG A 62 7.23 0.40 11.77
CA ARG A 62 7.68 0.72 10.43
C ARG A 62 6.45 1.07 9.58
N ILE A 63 6.48 2.25 8.97
CA ILE A 63 5.38 2.74 8.14
C ILE A 63 5.76 2.63 6.67
N LEU A 64 4.85 2.07 5.88
CA LEU A 64 4.85 2.11 4.43
C LEU A 64 3.68 2.99 3.99
N ILE A 65 3.91 3.96 3.12
CA ILE A 65 2.87 4.81 2.53
C ILE A 65 2.69 4.37 1.09
N SER A 66 1.50 3.96 0.71
CA SER A 66 1.21 3.53 -0.66
C SER A 66 0.13 4.36 -1.31
N SER A 67 0.17 4.48 -2.63
CA SER A 67 -0.87 5.14 -3.44
C SER A 67 -0.79 4.72 -4.90
N PHE A 68 -1.93 4.82 -5.60
CA PHE A 68 -2.01 4.79 -7.07
C PHE A 68 -1.59 6.12 -7.72
N ASN A 69 -1.51 7.19 -6.93
CA ASN A 69 -1.11 8.50 -7.43
C ASN A 69 0.41 8.67 -7.32
N PRO A 70 1.14 8.76 -8.44
CA PRO A 70 2.59 8.91 -8.43
C PRO A 70 3.06 10.21 -7.77
N LEU A 71 2.25 11.29 -7.78
CA LEU A 71 2.57 12.53 -7.06
C LEU A 71 2.54 12.32 -5.55
N ILE A 72 1.53 11.59 -5.03
CA ILE A 72 1.46 11.27 -3.60
C ILE A 72 2.68 10.45 -3.18
N VAL A 73 3.07 9.44 -3.96
CA VAL A 73 4.26 8.62 -3.69
C VAL A 73 5.52 9.48 -3.69
N PHE A 74 5.71 10.30 -4.74
CA PHE A 74 6.83 11.22 -4.87
C PHE A 74 6.93 12.16 -3.67
N PHE A 75 5.85 12.89 -3.36
CA PHE A 75 5.86 13.85 -2.25
C PHE A 75 5.96 13.17 -0.88
N SER A 76 5.37 11.99 -0.68
CA SER A 76 5.52 11.22 0.57
C SER A 76 6.98 10.89 0.84
N ARG A 77 7.72 10.42 -0.19
CA ARG A 77 9.15 10.13 -0.09
C ARG A 77 9.98 11.31 0.40
N TRP A 78 9.71 12.51 -0.12
CA TRP A 78 10.48 13.71 0.25
C TRP A 78 10.00 14.37 1.54
N LEU A 79 8.71 14.37 1.78
CA LEU A 79 8.12 15.06 2.94
C LEU A 79 8.14 14.23 4.22
N ILE A 80 8.21 12.89 4.10
CA ILE A 80 8.15 11.95 5.22
C ILE A 80 9.29 10.90 5.09
N PRO A 81 10.56 11.31 5.12
CA PRO A 81 11.69 10.44 4.83
C PRO A 81 11.91 9.32 5.87
N SER A 82 11.20 9.36 6.99
CA SER A 82 11.20 8.30 8.01
C SER A 82 10.33 7.09 7.62
N THR A 83 9.59 7.16 6.51
CA THR A 83 8.73 6.09 6.02
C THR A 83 9.23 5.55 4.68
N ARG A 84 8.80 4.34 4.34
CA ARG A 84 8.96 3.81 2.98
C ARG A 84 7.74 4.14 2.13
N THR A 85 7.92 4.12 0.80
CA THR A 85 6.86 4.41 -0.15
C THR A 85 6.59 3.24 -1.07
N GLY A 86 5.32 3.03 -1.43
CA GLY A 86 4.86 1.99 -2.34
C GLY A 86 4.00 2.57 -3.47
N PHE A 87 4.26 2.18 -4.70
CA PHE A 87 3.44 2.58 -5.84
C PHE A 87 2.53 1.45 -6.27
N LEU A 88 1.21 1.67 -6.15
CA LEU A 88 0.19 0.74 -6.63
C LEU A 88 -0.08 0.99 -8.11
N PHE A 89 -0.18 -0.08 -8.90
CA PHE A 89 -0.56 0.03 -10.31
C PHE A 89 -1.36 -1.18 -10.78
N GLU A 90 -2.24 -0.92 -11.76
CA GLU A 90 -3.18 -1.87 -12.34
C GLU A 90 -3.16 -1.87 -13.87
N SER A 91 -2.13 -1.32 -14.47
CA SER A 91 -1.91 -1.35 -15.92
C SER A 91 -0.44 -1.12 -16.25
N GLU A 92 0.01 -1.64 -17.40
CA GLU A 92 1.37 -1.42 -17.88
C GLU A 92 1.71 0.06 -18.10
N ASN A 93 0.72 0.86 -18.53
CA ASN A 93 0.90 2.29 -18.74
C ASN A 93 1.28 3.04 -17.45
N MET A 94 0.92 2.52 -16.29
CA MET A 94 1.30 3.12 -15.00
C MET A 94 2.76 2.82 -14.62
N LYS A 95 3.34 1.74 -15.14
CA LYS A 95 4.73 1.33 -14.88
C LYS A 95 5.77 2.43 -15.18
N LYS A 96 5.51 3.27 -16.19
CA LYS A 96 6.36 4.43 -16.53
C LYS A 96 6.52 5.43 -15.39
N TRP A 97 5.52 5.55 -14.52
CA TRP A 97 5.54 6.49 -13.41
C TRP A 97 6.49 6.08 -12.27
N ILE A 98 6.93 4.81 -12.24
CA ILE A 98 7.89 4.32 -11.24
C ILE A 98 9.21 5.08 -11.33
N ASN A 99 9.67 5.40 -12.55
CA ASN A 99 10.89 6.19 -12.76
C ASN A 99 10.73 7.67 -12.36
N PHE A 100 9.50 8.15 -12.23
CA PHE A 100 9.21 9.51 -11.75
C PHE A 100 9.07 9.54 -10.22
N CYS A 101 8.27 8.66 -9.64
CA CYS A 101 7.96 8.72 -8.21
C CYS A 101 8.99 8.01 -7.32
N HIS A 102 9.91 7.20 -7.92
CA HIS A 102 11.00 6.50 -7.23
C HIS A 102 10.54 5.80 -5.94
N PRO A 103 9.55 4.88 -5.99
CA PRO A 103 9.06 4.21 -4.81
C PRO A 103 10.10 3.25 -4.23
N ASP A 104 9.99 2.94 -2.94
CA ASP A 104 10.82 1.92 -2.30
C ASP A 104 10.31 0.51 -2.56
N THR A 105 9.01 0.37 -2.90
CA THR A 105 8.35 -0.90 -3.26
C THR A 105 7.33 -0.67 -4.37
N VAL A 106 7.00 -1.73 -5.10
CA VAL A 106 5.95 -1.68 -6.14
C VAL A 106 4.84 -2.68 -5.81
N HIS A 107 3.62 -2.26 -6.08
CA HIS A 107 2.43 -3.04 -5.75
C HIS A 107 1.57 -3.26 -7.00
N PRO A 108 1.93 -4.23 -7.87
CA PRO A 108 1.13 -4.59 -9.03
C PRO A 108 -0.15 -5.34 -8.61
N ARG A 109 -1.23 -5.17 -9.40
CA ARG A 109 -2.39 -6.04 -9.32
C ARG A 109 -2.02 -7.44 -9.82
N ILE A 110 -2.61 -8.49 -9.23
CA ILE A 110 -2.30 -9.90 -9.53
C ILE A 110 -2.41 -10.26 -11.02
N ASP A 111 -3.35 -9.64 -11.75
CA ASP A 111 -3.55 -9.88 -13.18
C ASP A 111 -2.37 -9.41 -14.04
N PHE A 112 -1.56 -8.48 -13.53
CA PHE A 112 -0.35 -7.95 -14.19
C PHE A 112 0.93 -8.58 -13.66
N LEU A 113 0.83 -9.61 -12.83
CA LEU A 113 1.99 -10.31 -12.32
C LEU A 113 2.43 -11.40 -13.31
N ASP A 114 3.57 -11.20 -13.95
CA ASP A 114 4.24 -12.13 -14.83
C ASP A 114 5.76 -12.14 -14.59
N GLU A 115 6.46 -13.02 -15.29
CA GLU A 115 7.91 -13.12 -15.18
C GLU A 115 8.65 -11.85 -15.64
N ASP A 116 8.09 -11.12 -16.59
CA ASP A 116 8.73 -9.92 -17.14
C ASP A 116 8.70 -8.77 -16.14
N ILE A 117 7.58 -8.59 -15.43
CA ILE A 117 7.49 -7.65 -14.31
C ILE A 117 8.46 -8.04 -13.20
N ILE A 118 8.54 -9.33 -12.86
CA ILE A 118 9.47 -9.82 -11.82
C ILE A 118 10.92 -9.54 -12.21
N LYS A 119 11.31 -9.90 -13.43
CA LYS A 119 12.67 -9.64 -13.97
C LYS A 119 12.99 -8.14 -13.94
N TRP A 120 12.06 -7.33 -14.40
CA TRP A 120 12.22 -5.88 -14.45
C TRP A 120 12.37 -5.26 -13.05
N CYS A 121 11.57 -5.70 -12.09
CA CYS A 121 11.66 -5.23 -10.70
C CYS A 121 12.98 -5.68 -10.05
N LYS A 122 13.38 -6.94 -10.25
CA LYS A 122 14.66 -7.46 -9.75
C LYS A 122 15.86 -6.67 -10.30
N ALA A 123 15.85 -6.33 -11.60
CA ALA A 123 16.89 -5.50 -12.19
C ALA A 123 17.00 -4.10 -11.59
N LYS A 124 15.94 -3.60 -10.96
CA LYS A 124 15.88 -2.29 -10.28
C LYS A 124 15.99 -2.39 -8.76
N ASN A 125 16.18 -3.58 -8.20
CA ASN A 125 16.13 -3.83 -6.75
C ASN A 125 14.85 -3.31 -6.08
N LEU A 126 13.70 -3.47 -6.74
CA LEU A 126 12.39 -3.05 -6.24
C LEU A 126 11.64 -4.24 -5.66
N PRO A 127 11.42 -4.30 -4.33
CA PRO A 127 10.55 -5.28 -3.71
C PRO A 127 9.11 -5.19 -4.25
N ILE A 128 8.45 -6.35 -4.38
CA ILE A 128 7.13 -6.48 -4.97
C ILE A 128 6.15 -6.98 -3.91
N ASN A 129 5.03 -6.26 -3.72
CA ASN A 129 3.88 -6.70 -2.93
C ASN A 129 2.65 -6.76 -3.84
N VAL A 130 2.07 -7.92 -4.03
CA VAL A 130 0.99 -8.14 -5.02
C VAL A 130 -0.38 -8.03 -4.38
N TRP A 131 -1.34 -7.38 -5.05
CA TRP A 131 -2.73 -7.19 -4.61
C TRP A 131 -3.72 -7.51 -5.75
N THR A 132 -4.96 -7.87 -5.50
CA THR A 132 -5.45 -8.51 -4.27
C THR A 132 -5.37 -10.01 -4.48
N VAL A 133 -4.74 -10.73 -3.60
CA VAL A 133 -4.45 -12.17 -3.73
C VAL A 133 -5.39 -12.93 -2.80
N ASN A 134 -6.53 -13.40 -3.34
CA ASN A 134 -7.62 -14.01 -2.57
C ASN A 134 -7.89 -15.47 -2.93
N SER A 135 -7.00 -16.14 -3.67
CA SER A 135 -7.15 -17.56 -4.02
C SER A 135 -5.84 -18.31 -3.81
N GLU A 136 -5.95 -19.60 -3.47
CA GLU A 136 -4.79 -20.49 -3.30
C GLU A 136 -3.90 -20.52 -4.55
N ILE A 137 -4.51 -20.59 -5.74
CA ILE A 137 -3.79 -20.59 -7.01
C ILE A 137 -2.92 -19.34 -7.15
N ASN A 138 -3.45 -18.17 -6.80
CA ASN A 138 -2.71 -16.91 -6.87
C ASN A 138 -1.66 -16.81 -5.76
N ILE A 139 -1.89 -17.38 -4.58
CA ILE A 139 -0.90 -17.48 -3.50
C ILE A 139 0.28 -18.32 -3.96
N GLU A 140 0.03 -19.50 -4.53
CA GLU A 140 1.08 -20.37 -5.09
C GLU A 140 1.84 -19.67 -6.22
N LYS A 141 1.14 -19.05 -7.18
CA LYS A 141 1.78 -18.23 -8.23
C LYS A 141 2.71 -17.17 -7.66
N CYS A 142 2.29 -16.46 -6.61
CA CYS A 142 3.12 -15.44 -5.94
C CYS A 142 4.37 -16.05 -5.29
N LYS A 143 4.24 -17.23 -4.65
CA LYS A 143 5.36 -17.97 -4.05
C LYS A 143 6.37 -18.40 -5.12
N ASP A 144 5.89 -19.01 -6.21
CA ASP A 144 6.74 -19.50 -7.32
C ASP A 144 7.53 -18.37 -7.98
N LEU A 145 6.90 -17.21 -8.15
CA LEU A 145 7.53 -16.02 -8.72
C LEU A 145 8.46 -15.29 -7.73
N GLY A 146 8.40 -15.65 -6.45
CA GLY A 146 9.28 -15.10 -5.41
C GLY A 146 8.99 -13.62 -5.12
N VAL A 147 7.71 -13.24 -4.99
CA VAL A 147 7.33 -11.90 -4.54
C VAL A 147 7.66 -11.70 -3.06
N HIS A 148 7.79 -10.44 -2.64
CA HIS A 148 8.20 -10.12 -1.27
C HIS A 148 7.02 -10.10 -0.29
N GLY A 149 5.81 -9.85 -0.79
CA GLY A 149 4.60 -9.85 0.01
C GLY A 149 3.34 -9.95 -0.84
N ILE A 150 2.25 -10.33 -0.19
CA ILE A 150 0.92 -10.32 -0.78
C ILE A 150 -0.02 -9.45 0.05
N ILE A 151 -0.96 -8.80 -0.62
CA ILE A 151 -2.05 -8.03 -0.02
C ILE A 151 -3.33 -8.81 -0.31
N THR A 152 -4.04 -9.21 0.75
CA THR A 152 -5.19 -10.10 0.68
C THR A 152 -6.29 -9.64 1.62
N ASP A 153 -7.54 -10.01 1.31
CA ASP A 153 -8.70 -9.85 2.18
C ASP A 153 -8.95 -11.11 3.03
N LEU A 154 -8.15 -12.17 2.86
CA LEU A 154 -8.28 -13.40 3.63
C LEU A 154 -7.78 -13.19 5.07
N GLU A 155 -8.53 -13.70 6.05
CA GLU A 155 -8.13 -13.64 7.47
C GLU A 155 -6.99 -14.60 7.82
N LYS A 156 -6.82 -15.67 7.04
CA LYS A 156 -5.75 -16.68 7.19
C LYS A 156 -5.25 -17.11 5.82
N ILE A 157 -3.95 -17.28 5.72
CA ILE A 157 -3.25 -17.76 4.52
C ILE A 157 -2.48 -19.03 4.89
#